data_658ed0ca3b1d6484a7398d16621ad71e
#
_entry.id   658ed0ca3b1d6484a7398d16621ad71e
#
_cell.length_a   1.000
_cell.length_b   1.000
_cell.length_c   1.000
_cell.angle_alpha   90.00
_cell.angle_beta   90.00
_cell.angle_gamma   90.00
#
_symmetry.space_group_name_H-M   'P 1'
#
loop_
_entity.id
_entity.type
_entity.pdbx_description
1 polymer ?
#
loop_
_entity_poly.entity_id
_entity_poly.type
_entity_poly.pdbx_seq_one_letter_code
_entity_poly.pdbx_strand_id
1 'polypeptide(L)'
;KTAYEIHERLVGSEMCIRDRRSGAIVERKKLNQWFFNISKFSEELLQGLESLDNWPNKVKVMQKNWIGKSFGCEVEFKVESNKPIKNIKCYTTRPDTLFGFSFLALSVDHPLAKHYEDDKEFQKFKEECSKTGTTEESIASAEKLGFKTDLVAINPLDKNMKVPVYFANFVLMDYGLGAVFGCPAHDQRDLDFAKKYNLKITPVVKPEKDKDFEINNEAYTGEGYLYNSDFLDGLKVPSESIVKTIEFLEKNNLGTKKTNYRLKDWGISRQRYWGCPIPMAYDENDQPIKIPRDML
;
A
#
# COMPACT_ATOMS: atom_id res chain seq x y z
N LYS A 1 18.13 -5.30 -10.55
CA LYS A 1 17.65 -3.92 -10.86
C LYS A 1 16.21 -3.82 -10.38
N THR A 2 15.94 -2.97 -9.41
CA THR A 2 14.59 -2.66 -8.98
C THR A 2 14.27 -1.27 -9.51
N ALA A 3 13.16 -1.12 -10.23
CA ALA A 3 12.70 0.17 -10.69
C ALA A 3 11.87 0.80 -9.56
N TYR A 4 12.31 1.92 -9.02
CA TYR A 4 11.57 2.71 -8.04
C TYR A 4 11.16 4.04 -8.67
N GLU A 5 10.02 4.56 -8.24
CA GLU A 5 9.62 5.91 -8.59
C GLU A 5 10.48 6.92 -7.84
N ILE A 6 11.04 7.89 -8.56
CA ILE A 6 11.74 9.01 -7.93
C ILE A 6 10.69 10.04 -7.53
N HIS A 7 10.53 10.22 -6.23
CA HIS A 7 9.83 11.38 -5.71
C HIS A 7 10.82 12.54 -5.65
N GLU A 8 10.76 13.45 -6.59
CA GLU A 8 11.40 14.75 -6.40
C GLU A 8 10.68 15.47 -5.26
N ARG A 9 11.46 15.93 -4.28
CA ARG A 9 10.94 16.73 -3.17
C ARG A 9 10.46 18.06 -3.74
N LEU A 10 9.17 18.18 -3.97
CA LEU A 10 8.53 19.44 -4.21
C LEU A 10 8.42 20.20 -2.87
N VAL A 11 9.28 21.18 -2.67
CA VAL A 11 9.22 22.08 -1.53
C VAL A 11 8.30 23.25 -1.90
N GLY A 12 7.11 23.26 -1.34
CA GLY A 12 6.15 24.36 -1.51
C GLY A 12 4.70 23.85 -1.58
N SER A 13 3.78 24.65 -1.07
CA SER A 13 2.34 24.37 -0.96
C SER A 13 1.57 24.43 -2.29
N GLU A 14 2.25 24.60 -3.42
CA GLU A 14 1.64 24.56 -4.74
C GLU A 14 2.25 23.41 -5.54
N MET A 15 1.38 22.61 -6.17
CA MET A 15 1.80 21.60 -7.14
C MET A 15 2.62 22.24 -8.24
N CYS A 16 3.95 22.15 -8.13
CA CYS A 16 4.83 22.60 -9.19
C CYS A 16 4.73 21.62 -10.34
N ILE A 17 3.86 21.93 -11.31
CA ILE A 17 3.76 21.22 -12.59
C ILE A 17 5.04 21.41 -13.40
N ARG A 18 5.87 22.42 -13.05
CA ARG A 18 7.13 22.74 -13.72
C ARG A 18 8.27 22.90 -12.72
N ASP A 19 9.44 22.41 -13.11
CA ASP A 19 10.67 22.66 -12.38
C ASP A 19 11.00 24.15 -12.37
N ARG A 20 11.27 24.72 -11.19
CA ARG A 20 11.58 26.15 -11.04
C ARG A 20 12.85 26.58 -11.76
N ARG A 21 13.78 25.65 -11.99
CA ARG A 21 15.10 25.94 -12.53
C ARG A 21 15.14 25.85 -14.05
N SER A 22 14.56 24.79 -14.60
CA SER A 22 14.56 24.51 -16.05
C SER A 22 13.26 24.90 -16.74
N GLY A 23 12.17 25.10 -15.98
CA GLY A 23 10.82 25.29 -16.53
C GLY A 23 10.22 24.01 -17.14
N ALA A 24 10.93 22.87 -17.06
CA ALA A 24 10.46 21.60 -17.59
C ALA A 24 9.21 21.12 -16.85
N ILE A 25 8.34 20.40 -17.55
CA ILE A 25 7.18 19.74 -16.95
C ILE A 25 7.68 18.60 -16.06
N VAL A 26 7.21 18.55 -14.83
CA VAL A 26 7.52 17.47 -13.89
C VAL A 26 6.62 16.27 -14.21
N GLU A 27 7.23 15.13 -14.50
CA GLU A 27 6.54 13.89 -14.80
C GLU A 27 7.02 12.76 -13.88
N ARG A 28 6.11 11.85 -13.51
CA ARG A 28 6.47 10.63 -12.81
C ARG A 28 6.96 9.59 -13.82
N LYS A 29 8.20 9.12 -13.65
CA LYS A 29 8.79 8.09 -14.52
C LYS A 29 9.48 7.01 -13.70
N LYS A 30 9.39 5.76 -14.15
CA LYS A 30 10.18 4.66 -13.61
C LYS A 30 11.59 4.72 -14.20
N LEU A 31 12.60 4.91 -13.34
CA LEU A 31 13.98 4.97 -13.74
C LEU A 31 14.78 3.80 -13.16
N ASN A 32 15.66 3.21 -13.96
CA ASN A 32 16.64 2.24 -13.46
C ASN A 32 17.77 2.98 -12.76
N GLN A 33 17.92 2.76 -11.47
CA GLN A 33 18.94 3.41 -10.65
C GLN A 33 19.60 2.41 -9.71
N TRP A 34 20.72 2.83 -9.13
CA TRP A 34 21.43 2.09 -8.10
C TRP A 34 20.83 2.39 -6.73
N PHE A 35 20.59 1.32 -5.94
CA PHE A 35 20.07 1.43 -4.60
C PHE A 35 20.93 0.59 -3.64
N PHE A 36 21.10 1.09 -2.42
CA PHE A 36 21.48 0.26 -1.30
C PHE A 36 20.29 -0.58 -0.86
N ASN A 37 20.44 -1.89 -0.84
CA ASN A 37 19.42 -2.82 -0.39
C ASN A 37 19.33 -2.84 1.15
N ILE A 38 19.01 -1.68 1.74
CA ILE A 38 18.95 -1.49 3.20
C ILE A 38 17.74 -2.21 3.79
N SER A 39 16.68 -2.38 3.01
CA SER A 39 15.47 -3.07 3.45
C SER A 39 15.74 -4.53 3.85
N LYS A 40 16.75 -5.18 3.26
CA LYS A 40 17.19 -6.52 3.63
C LYS A 40 17.65 -6.61 5.09
N PHE A 41 18.13 -5.52 5.65
CA PHE A 41 18.66 -5.44 7.02
C PHE A 41 17.63 -4.91 8.02
N SER A 42 16.38 -4.75 7.65
CA SER A 42 15.34 -4.12 8.49
C SER A 42 15.23 -4.78 9.88
N GLU A 43 15.26 -6.11 9.96
CA GLU A 43 15.19 -6.82 11.24
C GLU A 43 16.44 -6.62 12.09
N GLU A 44 17.65 -6.74 11.47
CA GLU A 44 18.93 -6.51 12.16
C GLU A 44 19.03 -5.08 12.69
N LEU A 45 18.61 -4.09 11.88
CA LEU A 45 18.58 -2.69 12.29
C LEU A 45 17.63 -2.46 13.47
N LEU A 46 16.46 -3.10 13.45
CA LEU A 46 15.48 -3.01 14.53
C LEU A 46 16.02 -3.61 15.83
N GLN A 47 16.64 -4.79 15.77
CA GLN A 47 17.28 -5.46 16.92
C GLN A 47 18.50 -4.65 17.41
N GLY A 48 19.28 -4.09 16.49
CA GLY A 48 20.43 -3.27 16.82
C GLY A 48 20.10 -2.02 17.64
N LEU A 49 18.87 -1.49 17.54
CA LEU A 49 18.43 -0.36 18.38
C LEU A 49 18.46 -0.69 19.89
N GLU A 50 18.26 -1.95 20.26
CA GLU A 50 18.23 -2.38 21.65
C GLU A 50 19.63 -2.26 22.29
N SER A 51 20.71 -2.45 21.50
CA SER A 51 22.11 -2.37 21.98
C SER A 51 22.69 -0.95 22.02
N LEU A 52 21.94 0.06 21.60
CA LEU A 52 22.39 1.46 21.58
C LEU A 52 22.09 2.18 22.91
N ASP A 53 22.73 1.76 24.00
CA ASP A 53 22.42 2.26 25.36
C ASP A 53 22.58 3.77 25.52
N ASN A 54 23.53 4.38 24.81
CA ASN A 54 23.81 5.82 24.86
C ASN A 54 22.88 6.67 24.00
N TRP A 55 21.96 6.06 23.26
CA TRP A 55 21.00 6.80 22.44
C TRP A 55 19.78 7.25 23.25
N PRO A 56 19.33 8.51 23.09
CA PRO A 56 18.09 8.95 23.70
C PRO A 56 16.90 8.11 23.27
N ASN A 57 16.02 7.75 24.19
CA ASN A 57 14.83 6.94 23.91
C ASN A 57 13.96 7.52 22.79
N LYS A 58 13.83 8.84 22.72
CA LYS A 58 13.09 9.54 21.65
C LYS A 58 13.66 9.18 20.28
N VAL A 59 14.98 9.12 20.13
CA VAL A 59 15.64 8.78 18.86
C VAL A 59 15.43 7.30 18.52
N LYS A 60 15.55 6.41 19.51
CA LYS A 60 15.25 4.97 19.30
C LYS A 60 13.81 4.76 18.79
N VAL A 61 12.83 5.44 19.40
CA VAL A 61 11.42 5.37 18.98
C VAL A 61 11.25 5.90 17.55
N MET A 62 11.89 7.03 17.21
CA MET A 62 11.84 7.57 15.85
C MET A 62 12.42 6.58 14.83
N GLN A 63 13.54 5.94 15.12
CA GLN A 63 14.16 4.93 14.24
C GLN A 63 13.27 3.68 14.11
N LYS A 64 12.72 3.20 15.23
CA LYS A 64 11.78 2.08 15.24
C LYS A 64 10.57 2.35 14.35
N ASN A 65 9.99 3.55 14.47
CA ASN A 65 8.86 3.97 13.65
C ASN A 65 9.26 4.15 12.17
N TRP A 66 10.49 4.60 11.89
CA TRP A 66 11.02 4.71 10.53
C TRP A 66 11.21 3.34 9.88
N ILE A 67 11.76 2.36 10.60
CA ILE A 67 11.89 0.98 10.13
C ILE A 67 10.49 0.37 9.92
N GLY A 68 9.55 0.67 10.84
CA GLY A 68 8.13 0.43 10.68
C GLY A 68 7.78 -1.04 10.44
N LYS A 69 8.19 -1.92 11.37
CA LYS A 69 7.80 -3.33 11.34
C LYS A 69 6.30 -3.47 11.58
N SER A 70 5.61 -4.14 10.69
CA SER A 70 4.18 -4.45 10.80
C SER A 70 3.92 -5.93 10.56
N PHE A 71 2.95 -6.47 11.28
CA PHE A 71 2.47 -7.83 11.11
C PHE A 71 1.11 -7.80 10.41
N GLY A 72 0.91 -8.70 9.50
CA GLY A 72 -0.34 -8.79 8.77
C GLY A 72 -0.47 -10.10 8.01
N CYS A 73 -1.34 -10.09 7.03
CA CYS A 73 -1.63 -11.22 6.17
C CYS A 73 -1.64 -10.79 4.71
N GLU A 74 -1.03 -11.60 3.86
CA GLU A 74 -1.25 -11.54 2.42
C GLU A 74 -2.48 -12.40 2.13
N VAL A 75 -3.53 -11.76 1.62
CA VAL A 75 -4.83 -12.40 1.34
C VAL A 75 -5.03 -12.48 -0.16
N GLU A 76 -5.53 -13.61 -0.64
CA GLU A 76 -5.80 -13.84 -2.06
C GLU A 76 -7.30 -13.81 -2.32
N PHE A 77 -7.74 -12.85 -3.13
CA PHE A 77 -9.12 -12.69 -3.56
C PHE A 77 -9.33 -13.32 -4.93
N LYS A 78 -10.27 -14.24 -5.04
CA LYS A 78 -10.73 -14.74 -6.35
C LYS A 78 -11.49 -13.65 -7.07
N VAL A 79 -11.33 -13.59 -8.39
CA VAL A 79 -11.95 -12.55 -9.22
C VAL A 79 -12.77 -13.20 -10.33
N GLU A 80 -14.01 -12.75 -10.47
CA GLU A 80 -14.84 -13.02 -11.64
C GLU A 80 -14.56 -11.96 -12.70
N SER A 81 -14.19 -12.40 -13.90
CA SER A 81 -13.79 -11.52 -14.98
C SER A 81 -13.90 -12.20 -16.35
N ASN A 82 -14.17 -11.41 -17.38
CA ASN A 82 -14.03 -11.81 -18.78
C ASN A 82 -12.56 -11.73 -19.28
N LYS A 83 -11.66 -11.19 -18.46
CA LYS A 83 -10.21 -11.08 -18.73
C LYS A 83 -9.45 -12.25 -18.11
N PRO A 84 -8.21 -12.52 -18.50
CA PRO A 84 -7.41 -13.61 -17.96
C PRO A 84 -6.88 -13.29 -16.53
N ILE A 85 -7.74 -12.73 -15.68
CA ILE A 85 -7.45 -12.35 -14.30
C ILE A 85 -8.27 -13.27 -13.40
N LYS A 86 -7.58 -14.08 -12.60
CA LYS A 86 -8.23 -15.06 -11.71
C LYS A 86 -8.19 -14.64 -10.25
N ASN A 87 -7.09 -14.04 -9.83
CA ASN A 87 -6.84 -13.72 -8.42
C ASN A 87 -6.17 -12.35 -8.31
N ILE A 88 -6.44 -11.67 -7.20
CA ILE A 88 -5.75 -10.45 -6.78
C ILE A 88 -5.27 -10.67 -5.35
N LYS A 89 -3.99 -10.38 -5.09
CA LYS A 89 -3.40 -10.45 -3.75
C LYS A 89 -3.28 -9.07 -3.15
N CYS A 90 -3.61 -8.95 -1.88
CA CYS A 90 -3.34 -7.74 -1.10
C CYS A 90 -2.74 -8.07 0.25
N TYR A 91 -1.98 -7.16 0.80
CA TYR A 91 -1.49 -7.23 2.17
C TYR A 91 -2.36 -6.36 3.07
N THR A 92 -2.69 -6.89 4.24
CA THR A 92 -3.43 -6.15 5.25
C THR A 92 -2.90 -6.40 6.65
N THR A 93 -2.95 -5.39 7.49
CA THR A 93 -2.71 -5.50 8.94
C THR A 93 -3.99 -5.79 9.71
N ARG A 94 -5.15 -5.71 9.05
CA ARG A 94 -6.48 -5.89 9.64
C ARG A 94 -7.32 -6.94 8.91
N PRO A 95 -6.82 -8.20 8.79
CA PRO A 95 -7.58 -9.26 8.13
C PRO A 95 -8.91 -9.59 8.86
N ASP A 96 -9.01 -9.23 10.14
CA ASP A 96 -10.19 -9.39 10.97
C ASP A 96 -11.40 -8.55 10.51
N THR A 97 -11.19 -7.53 9.65
CA THR A 97 -12.27 -6.71 9.12
C THR A 97 -12.79 -7.16 7.75
N LEU A 98 -12.39 -8.33 7.26
CA LEU A 98 -12.79 -8.85 5.95
C LEU A 98 -14.31 -8.98 5.76
N PHE A 99 -15.10 -9.20 6.79
CA PHE A 99 -16.56 -9.19 6.69
C PHE A 99 -17.17 -7.80 6.48
N GLY A 100 -16.38 -6.73 6.71
CA GLY A 100 -16.72 -5.34 6.37
C GLY A 100 -16.28 -4.91 4.97
N PHE A 101 -15.81 -5.85 4.15
CA PHE A 101 -15.29 -5.65 2.81
C PHE A 101 -16.35 -5.08 1.85
N SER A 102 -16.09 -3.94 1.24
CA SER A 102 -17.04 -3.23 0.38
C SER A 102 -16.54 -3.04 -1.05
N PHE A 103 -15.23 -3.02 -1.24
CA PHE A 103 -14.59 -2.91 -2.55
C PHE A 103 -13.13 -3.37 -2.48
N LEU A 104 -12.58 -3.73 -3.63
CA LEU A 104 -11.14 -3.92 -3.80
C LEU A 104 -10.58 -2.75 -4.61
N ALA A 105 -9.52 -2.12 -4.13
CA ALA A 105 -8.89 -1.02 -4.83
C ALA A 105 -7.47 -1.37 -5.27
N LEU A 106 -7.13 -1.01 -6.51
CA LEU A 106 -5.84 -1.22 -7.14
C LEU A 106 -5.16 0.11 -7.41
N SER A 107 -3.85 0.13 -7.32
CA SER A 107 -3.05 1.24 -7.82
C SER A 107 -3.20 1.37 -9.34
N VAL A 108 -3.17 2.58 -9.85
CA VAL A 108 -3.13 2.86 -11.30
C VAL A 108 -1.89 2.29 -11.99
N ASP A 109 -0.84 2.00 -11.21
CA ASP A 109 0.41 1.39 -11.67
C ASP A 109 0.46 -0.13 -11.44
N HIS A 110 -0.63 -0.73 -10.94
CA HIS A 110 -0.72 -2.18 -10.75
C HIS A 110 -0.58 -2.93 -12.09
N PRO A 111 0.09 -4.10 -12.16
CA PRO A 111 0.27 -4.85 -13.39
C PRO A 111 -1.01 -5.14 -14.18
N LEU A 112 -2.15 -5.21 -13.48
CA LEU A 112 -3.46 -5.39 -14.11
C LEU A 112 -3.95 -4.18 -14.92
N ALA A 113 -3.38 -2.98 -14.70
CA ALA A 113 -3.71 -1.78 -15.45
C ALA A 113 -3.47 -1.93 -16.97
N LYS A 114 -2.51 -2.78 -17.36
CA LYS A 114 -2.24 -3.11 -18.77
C LYS A 114 -3.45 -3.64 -19.53
N HIS A 115 -4.42 -4.26 -18.84
CA HIS A 115 -5.65 -4.77 -19.46
C HIS A 115 -6.71 -3.69 -19.71
N TYR A 116 -6.42 -2.45 -19.31
CA TYR A 116 -7.29 -1.27 -19.44
C TYR A 116 -6.60 -0.13 -20.20
N GLU A 117 -5.38 -0.33 -20.72
CA GLU A 117 -4.62 0.72 -21.42
C GLU A 117 -5.31 1.23 -22.69
N ASP A 118 -6.15 0.41 -23.33
CA ASP A 118 -6.94 0.80 -24.52
C ASP A 118 -8.23 1.56 -24.17
N ASP A 119 -8.61 1.61 -22.88
CA ASP A 119 -9.78 2.31 -22.40
C ASP A 119 -9.50 3.80 -22.22
N LYS A 120 -10.20 4.64 -23.01
CA LYS A 120 -10.01 6.10 -22.99
C LYS A 120 -10.37 6.76 -21.65
N GLU A 121 -11.35 6.20 -20.92
CA GLU A 121 -11.74 6.70 -19.61
C GLU A 121 -10.69 6.35 -18.57
N PHE A 122 -10.13 5.14 -18.65
CA PHE A 122 -9.02 4.73 -17.81
C PHE A 122 -7.75 5.57 -18.05
N GLN A 123 -7.43 5.87 -19.31
CA GLN A 123 -6.29 6.74 -19.66
C GLN A 123 -6.45 8.13 -19.05
N LYS A 124 -7.63 8.75 -19.17
CA LYS A 124 -7.92 10.04 -18.54
C LYS A 124 -7.78 9.98 -17.02
N PHE A 125 -8.33 8.93 -16.41
CA PHE A 125 -8.21 8.71 -14.97
C PHE A 125 -6.75 8.56 -14.54
N LYS A 126 -5.95 7.79 -15.27
CA LYS A 126 -4.51 7.61 -15.01
C LYS A 126 -3.74 8.93 -15.14
N GLU A 127 -4.07 9.74 -16.14
CA GLU A 127 -3.49 11.08 -16.29
C GLU A 127 -3.87 12.00 -15.11
N GLU A 128 -5.11 11.96 -14.65
CA GLU A 128 -5.57 12.72 -13.49
C GLU A 128 -4.83 12.28 -12.22
N CYS A 129 -4.67 10.98 -12.00
CA CYS A 129 -3.89 10.43 -10.88
C CYS A 129 -2.42 10.85 -10.91
N SER A 130 -1.83 11.02 -12.11
CA SER A 130 -0.44 11.47 -12.24
C SER A 130 -0.21 12.90 -11.76
N LYS A 131 -1.27 13.72 -11.71
CA LYS A 131 -1.24 15.10 -11.23
C LYS A 131 -1.41 15.22 -9.72
N THR A 132 -1.86 14.13 -9.06
CA THR A 132 -2.00 14.09 -7.60
C THR A 132 -0.65 13.78 -6.96
N GLY A 133 -0.32 14.48 -5.86
CA GLY A 133 0.90 14.21 -5.11
C GLY A 133 0.89 12.80 -4.51
N THR A 134 2.09 12.26 -4.28
CA THR A 134 2.28 10.89 -3.76
C THR A 134 2.66 10.83 -2.29
N THR A 135 2.70 11.98 -1.61
CA THR A 135 2.93 12.02 -0.16
C THR A 135 1.67 11.57 0.58
N GLU A 136 1.83 10.93 1.74
CA GLU A 136 0.69 10.51 2.57
C GLU A 136 -0.24 11.69 2.89
N GLU A 137 0.30 12.88 3.09
CA GLU A 137 -0.47 14.11 3.35
C GLU A 137 -1.29 14.56 2.14
N SER A 138 -0.69 14.56 0.94
CA SER A 138 -1.40 14.92 -0.29
C SER A 138 -2.48 13.90 -0.66
N ILE A 139 -2.24 12.61 -0.41
CA ILE A 139 -3.24 11.57 -0.60
C ILE A 139 -4.36 11.68 0.43
N ALA A 140 -4.06 12.01 1.67
CA ALA A 140 -5.06 12.17 2.72
C ALA A 140 -6.01 13.34 2.43
N SER A 141 -5.48 14.47 1.92
CA SER A 141 -6.23 15.69 1.63
C SER A 141 -6.91 15.71 0.26
N ALA A 142 -6.43 14.89 -0.70
CA ALA A 142 -7.00 14.83 -2.03
C ALA A 142 -8.37 14.15 -2.06
N GLU A 143 -9.22 14.59 -2.98
CA GLU A 143 -10.48 13.93 -3.29
C GLU A 143 -10.22 12.48 -3.70
N LYS A 144 -10.99 11.54 -3.15
CA LYS A 144 -10.86 10.10 -3.47
C LYS A 144 -11.51 9.83 -4.82
N LEU A 145 -10.66 9.47 -5.80
CA LEU A 145 -11.08 9.17 -7.16
C LEU A 145 -10.87 7.70 -7.47
N GLY A 146 -11.77 7.12 -8.25
CA GLY A 146 -11.69 5.73 -8.67
C GLY A 146 -12.30 5.48 -10.04
N PHE A 147 -11.66 4.59 -10.80
CA PHE A 147 -12.18 4.03 -12.04
C PHE A 147 -12.74 2.63 -11.76
N LYS A 148 -14.03 2.43 -11.97
CA LYS A 148 -14.70 1.15 -11.78
C LYS A 148 -14.35 0.21 -12.92
N THR A 149 -13.86 -0.98 -12.58
CA THR A 149 -13.54 -2.04 -13.55
C THR A 149 -14.75 -2.96 -13.78
N ASP A 150 -14.61 -3.88 -14.74
CA ASP A 150 -15.52 -5.00 -14.99
C ASP A 150 -15.26 -6.20 -14.07
N LEU A 151 -14.30 -6.08 -13.15
CA LEU A 151 -13.91 -7.16 -12.24
C LEU A 151 -14.81 -7.17 -11.00
N VAL A 152 -15.07 -8.38 -10.50
CA VAL A 152 -15.78 -8.61 -9.24
C VAL A 152 -14.92 -9.47 -8.34
N ALA A 153 -14.55 -8.97 -7.17
CA ALA A 153 -13.78 -9.72 -6.18
C ALA A 153 -14.71 -10.47 -5.21
N ILE A 154 -14.31 -11.68 -4.84
CA ILE A 154 -15.04 -12.55 -3.94
C ILE A 154 -14.33 -12.55 -2.57
N ASN A 155 -15.09 -12.32 -1.49
CA ASN A 155 -14.54 -12.40 -0.15
C ASN A 155 -14.03 -13.83 0.16
N PRO A 156 -12.79 -13.99 0.60
CA PRO A 156 -12.25 -15.31 0.91
C PRO A 156 -12.95 -15.99 2.09
N LEU A 157 -13.55 -15.24 3.01
CA LEU A 157 -14.27 -15.79 4.18
C LEU A 157 -15.76 -16.08 3.88
N ASP A 158 -16.36 -15.36 2.92
CA ASP A 158 -17.74 -15.57 2.50
C ASP A 158 -17.87 -15.48 0.98
N LYS A 159 -18.02 -16.63 0.31
CA LYS A 159 -18.13 -16.73 -1.14
C LYS A 159 -19.38 -16.03 -1.73
N ASN A 160 -20.37 -15.72 -0.91
CA ASN A 160 -21.57 -15.00 -1.35
C ASN A 160 -21.36 -13.48 -1.36
N MET A 161 -20.33 -13.01 -0.62
CA MET A 161 -19.98 -11.61 -0.60
C MET A 161 -19.09 -11.26 -1.80
N LYS A 162 -19.70 -10.58 -2.76
CA LYS A 162 -19.07 -10.11 -3.99
C LYS A 162 -19.03 -8.59 -4.02
N VAL A 163 -17.88 -8.01 -4.37
CA VAL A 163 -17.67 -6.57 -4.38
C VAL A 163 -17.00 -6.09 -5.66
N PRO A 164 -17.23 -4.84 -6.06
CA PRO A 164 -16.59 -4.26 -7.23
C PRO A 164 -15.09 -4.02 -7.00
N VAL A 165 -14.32 -4.06 -8.09
CA VAL A 165 -12.91 -3.71 -8.12
C VAL A 165 -12.73 -2.35 -8.80
N TYR A 166 -11.94 -1.47 -8.18
CA TYR A 166 -11.63 -0.14 -8.68
C TYR A 166 -10.12 0.04 -8.87
N PHE A 167 -9.70 0.86 -9.81
CA PHE A 167 -8.43 1.57 -9.69
C PHE A 167 -8.68 2.85 -8.91
N ALA A 168 -7.82 3.16 -7.93
CA ALA A 168 -8.02 4.30 -7.04
C ALA A 168 -6.75 5.13 -6.87
N ASN A 169 -6.90 6.45 -6.79
CA ASN A 169 -5.78 7.39 -6.70
C ASN A 169 -5.04 7.37 -5.37
N PHE A 170 -5.63 6.77 -4.34
CA PHE A 170 -5.05 6.68 -2.99
C PHE A 170 -4.34 5.36 -2.70
N VAL A 171 -4.31 4.42 -3.66
CA VAL A 171 -3.59 3.15 -3.54
C VAL A 171 -2.24 3.26 -4.22
N LEU A 172 -1.17 3.04 -3.44
CA LEU A 172 0.21 3.10 -3.93
C LEU A 172 0.76 1.69 -4.18
N MET A 173 1.58 1.54 -5.24
CA MET A 173 2.28 0.28 -5.53
C MET A 173 3.25 -0.14 -4.43
N ASP A 174 3.81 0.82 -3.73
CA ASP A 174 4.78 0.61 -2.66
C ASP A 174 4.18 0.03 -1.37
N TYR A 175 2.86 -0.04 -1.28
CA TYR A 175 2.16 -0.57 -0.12
C TYR A 175 1.21 -1.69 -0.53
N GLY A 176 1.26 -2.79 0.22
CA GLY A 176 0.28 -3.87 0.09
C GLY A 176 0.20 -4.55 -1.28
N LEU A 177 1.27 -4.62 -2.05
CA LEU A 177 1.31 -5.17 -3.41
C LEU A 177 0.54 -4.33 -4.44
N GLY A 178 0.25 -3.05 -4.13
CA GLY A 178 -0.55 -2.18 -5.00
C GLY A 178 -2.04 -2.53 -5.03
N ALA A 179 -2.51 -3.27 -4.05
CA ALA A 179 -3.91 -3.63 -3.87
C ALA A 179 -4.31 -3.54 -2.40
N VAL A 180 -5.48 -3.01 -2.13
CA VAL A 180 -6.06 -2.94 -0.79
C VAL A 180 -7.52 -3.39 -0.83
N PHE A 181 -8.00 -4.06 0.21
CA PHE A 181 -9.43 -4.25 0.39
C PHE A 181 -10.00 -3.10 1.22
N GLY A 182 -11.10 -2.53 0.76
CA GLY A 182 -11.74 -1.40 1.42
C GLY A 182 -12.71 -1.86 2.50
N CYS A 183 -12.49 -1.35 3.72
CA CYS A 183 -13.38 -1.53 4.86
C CYS A 183 -13.88 -0.18 5.38
N PRO A 184 -14.90 0.43 4.77
CA PRO A 184 -15.32 1.80 5.02
C PRO A 184 -15.68 2.12 6.46
N ALA A 185 -16.17 1.14 7.20
CA ALA A 185 -16.52 1.34 8.60
C ALA A 185 -15.28 1.56 9.51
N HIS A 186 -14.07 1.18 9.06
CA HIS A 186 -12.87 1.11 9.91
C HIS A 186 -11.62 1.76 9.29
N ASP A 187 -11.75 2.41 8.14
CA ASP A 187 -10.73 3.28 7.54
C ASP A 187 -11.40 4.52 6.93
N GLN A 188 -10.92 5.72 7.30
CA GLN A 188 -11.54 6.96 6.87
C GLN A 188 -11.44 7.18 5.35
N ARG A 189 -10.33 6.78 4.73
CA ARG A 189 -10.15 6.91 3.27
C ARG A 189 -11.14 6.03 2.52
N ASP A 190 -11.36 4.82 3.04
CA ASP A 190 -12.34 3.89 2.48
C ASP A 190 -13.77 4.38 2.69
N LEU A 191 -14.04 5.04 3.83
CA LEU A 191 -15.35 5.63 4.12
C LEU A 191 -15.68 6.77 3.16
N ASP A 192 -14.73 7.68 2.93
CA ASP A 192 -14.89 8.79 2.00
C ASP A 192 -15.13 8.28 0.57
N PHE A 193 -14.37 7.26 0.17
CA PHE A 193 -14.53 6.61 -1.13
C PHE A 193 -15.89 5.91 -1.25
N ALA A 194 -16.27 5.13 -0.26
CA ALA A 194 -17.54 4.40 -0.26
C ALA A 194 -18.76 5.32 -0.31
N LYS A 195 -18.71 6.44 0.41
CA LYS A 195 -19.77 7.47 0.34
C LYS A 195 -19.87 8.09 -1.06
N LYS A 196 -18.74 8.44 -1.67
CA LYS A 196 -18.70 9.01 -3.02
C LYS A 196 -19.27 8.07 -4.08
N TYR A 197 -18.96 6.78 -3.99
CA TYR A 197 -19.39 5.78 -4.98
C TYR A 197 -20.62 4.97 -4.55
N ASN A 198 -21.28 5.40 -3.48
CA ASN A 198 -22.52 4.78 -2.98
C ASN A 198 -22.37 3.27 -2.67
N LEU A 199 -21.22 2.91 -2.08
CA LEU A 199 -20.92 1.53 -1.73
C LEU A 199 -21.48 1.18 -0.34
N LYS A 200 -21.73 -0.10 -0.10
CA LYS A 200 -22.23 -0.59 1.18
C LYS A 200 -21.20 -0.37 2.29
N ILE A 201 -21.64 0.18 3.42
CA ILE A 201 -20.82 0.32 4.64
C ILE A 201 -21.34 -0.67 5.66
N THR A 202 -20.50 -1.64 6.02
CA THR A 202 -20.85 -2.69 7.00
C THR A 202 -19.88 -2.59 8.17
N PRO A 203 -20.33 -2.11 9.35
CA PRO A 203 -19.48 -2.08 10.53
C PRO A 203 -19.33 -3.50 11.10
N VAL A 204 -18.08 -3.85 11.45
CA VAL A 204 -17.70 -5.17 11.98
C VAL A 204 -16.96 -5.09 13.30
N VAL A 205 -16.62 -3.89 13.76
CA VAL A 205 -16.05 -3.65 15.10
C VAL A 205 -16.92 -2.64 15.84
N LYS A 206 -17.27 -2.92 17.06
CA LYS A 206 -18.01 -2.01 17.93
C LYS A 206 -17.32 -1.83 19.28
N PRO A 207 -17.47 -0.65 19.91
CA PRO A 207 -17.04 -0.45 21.30
C PRO A 207 -17.73 -1.41 22.26
N GLU A 208 -17.08 -1.75 23.35
CA GLU A 208 -17.63 -2.69 24.36
C GLU A 208 -18.98 -2.24 24.96
N LYS A 209 -19.17 -0.91 25.09
CA LYS A 209 -20.31 -0.33 25.81
C LYS A 209 -21.46 0.11 24.91
N ASP A 210 -21.30 0.06 23.61
CA ASP A 210 -22.30 0.57 22.66
C ASP A 210 -23.01 -0.57 21.94
N LYS A 211 -24.31 -0.75 22.25
CA LYS A 211 -25.14 -1.81 21.64
C LYS A 211 -25.70 -1.41 20.28
N ASP A 212 -25.90 -0.11 20.05
CA ASP A 212 -26.56 0.47 18.86
C ASP A 212 -25.55 1.27 18.03
N PHE A 213 -24.32 0.76 17.91
CA PHE A 213 -23.22 1.44 17.25
C PHE A 213 -23.45 1.57 15.74
N GLU A 214 -23.44 2.79 15.24
CA GLU A 214 -23.56 3.12 13.83
C GLU A 214 -22.40 4.00 13.35
N ILE A 215 -22.00 3.80 12.08
CA ILE A 215 -20.98 4.61 11.41
C ILE A 215 -21.68 5.75 10.67
N ASN A 216 -21.36 6.98 11.04
CA ASN A 216 -21.90 8.18 10.40
C ASN A 216 -20.87 8.86 9.49
N ASN A 217 -20.13 9.84 10.02
CA ASN A 217 -19.18 10.63 9.24
C ASN A 217 -17.72 10.24 9.47
N GLU A 218 -17.43 9.52 10.55
CA GLU A 218 -16.10 9.09 10.94
C GLU A 218 -16.03 7.58 11.03
N ALA A 219 -14.94 7.01 10.49
CA ALA A 219 -14.66 5.60 10.60
C ALA A 219 -14.22 5.25 12.02
N TYR A 220 -14.67 4.11 12.52
CA TYR A 220 -14.27 3.63 13.84
C TYR A 220 -12.97 2.83 13.79
N THR A 221 -11.91 3.38 14.36
CA THR A 221 -10.58 2.76 14.39
C THR A 221 -10.17 2.27 15.79
N GLY A 222 -11.09 2.33 16.76
CA GLY A 222 -10.85 1.98 18.16
C GLY A 222 -10.82 0.48 18.43
N GLU A 223 -10.52 0.14 19.69
CA GLU A 223 -10.61 -1.22 20.22
C GLU A 223 -12.07 -1.59 20.51
N GLY A 224 -12.37 -2.89 20.54
CA GLY A 224 -13.70 -3.37 20.84
C GLY A 224 -13.87 -4.86 20.56
N TYR A 225 -15.05 -5.24 20.09
CA TYR A 225 -15.38 -6.61 19.75
C TYR A 225 -15.89 -6.72 18.31
N LEU A 226 -15.54 -7.82 17.65
CA LEU A 226 -16.11 -8.15 16.35
C LEU A 226 -17.59 -8.50 16.47
N TYR A 227 -18.36 -8.05 15.48
CA TYR A 227 -19.75 -8.41 15.24
C TYR A 227 -20.04 -8.35 13.74
N ASN A 228 -21.12 -8.92 13.26
CA ASN A 228 -21.38 -9.08 11.83
C ASN A 228 -20.24 -9.80 11.07
N SER A 229 -19.50 -10.66 11.77
CA SER A 229 -18.29 -11.32 11.29
C SER A 229 -18.34 -12.84 11.43
N ASP A 230 -19.56 -13.41 11.48
CA ASP A 230 -19.83 -14.85 11.53
C ASP A 230 -19.01 -15.53 12.65
N PHE A 231 -18.17 -16.51 12.31
CA PHE A 231 -17.38 -17.30 13.27
C PHE A 231 -16.33 -16.46 14.05
N LEU A 232 -16.10 -15.20 13.67
CA LEU A 232 -15.21 -14.27 14.38
C LEU A 232 -15.95 -13.40 15.41
N ASP A 233 -17.28 -13.47 15.47
CA ASP A 233 -18.07 -12.63 16.36
C ASP A 233 -17.66 -12.82 17.83
N GLY A 234 -17.62 -11.71 18.57
CA GLY A 234 -17.26 -11.68 19.98
C GLY A 234 -15.77 -11.70 20.29
N LEU A 235 -14.89 -11.79 19.27
CA LEU A 235 -13.45 -11.69 19.49
C LEU A 235 -13.02 -10.26 19.80
N LYS A 236 -12.08 -10.12 20.72
CA LYS A 236 -11.51 -8.82 21.09
C LYS A 236 -10.58 -8.29 20.00
N VAL A 237 -10.81 -7.05 19.61
CA VAL A 237 -10.05 -6.32 18.57
C VAL A 237 -9.03 -5.39 19.24
N PRO A 238 -7.75 -5.37 18.81
CA PRO A 238 -7.13 -6.23 17.77
C PRO A 238 -6.49 -7.52 18.31
N SER A 239 -6.47 -7.72 19.64
CA SER A 239 -5.61 -8.68 20.33
C SER A 239 -5.88 -10.15 19.97
N GLU A 240 -7.14 -10.52 19.79
CA GLU A 240 -7.54 -11.90 19.47
C GLU A 240 -7.96 -12.05 18.00
N SER A 241 -8.68 -11.06 17.48
CA SER A 241 -9.30 -11.09 16.17
C SER A 241 -8.32 -11.33 15.04
N ILE A 242 -7.22 -10.56 15.02
CA ILE A 242 -6.20 -10.63 13.97
C ILE A 242 -5.54 -12.00 13.94
N VAL A 243 -5.15 -12.52 15.12
CA VAL A 243 -4.44 -13.81 15.22
C VAL A 243 -5.33 -14.94 14.73
N LYS A 244 -6.57 -15.02 15.24
CA LYS A 244 -7.51 -16.07 14.84
C LYS A 244 -7.89 -16.01 13.37
N THR A 245 -8.03 -14.80 12.82
CA THR A 245 -8.32 -14.64 11.39
C THR A 245 -7.16 -15.12 10.54
N ILE A 246 -5.91 -14.77 10.89
CA ILE A 246 -4.72 -15.24 10.16
C ILE A 246 -4.62 -16.75 10.22
N GLU A 247 -4.79 -17.37 11.40
CA GLU A 247 -4.78 -18.82 11.56
C GLU A 247 -5.83 -19.51 10.67
N PHE A 248 -7.04 -18.95 10.60
CA PHE A 248 -8.09 -19.46 9.73
C PHE A 248 -7.73 -19.35 8.25
N LEU A 249 -7.21 -18.19 7.82
CA LEU A 249 -6.79 -17.97 6.43
C LEU A 249 -5.66 -18.91 6.01
N GLU A 250 -4.65 -19.12 6.87
CA GLU A 250 -3.55 -20.06 6.62
C GLU A 250 -4.03 -21.50 6.53
N LYS A 251 -4.86 -21.93 7.49
CA LYS A 251 -5.41 -23.29 7.51
C LYS A 251 -6.22 -23.64 6.25
N ASN A 252 -6.88 -22.64 5.66
CA ASN A 252 -7.71 -22.83 4.48
C ASN A 252 -7.00 -22.44 3.17
N ASN A 253 -5.69 -22.13 3.19
CA ASN A 253 -4.91 -21.67 2.03
C ASN A 253 -5.52 -20.43 1.34
N LEU A 254 -6.10 -19.51 2.11
CA LEU A 254 -6.71 -18.26 1.64
C LEU A 254 -5.82 -17.04 1.88
N GLY A 255 -4.78 -17.19 2.67
CA GLY A 255 -3.80 -16.16 2.98
C GLY A 255 -2.57 -16.72 3.68
N THR A 256 -1.57 -15.86 3.85
CA THR A 256 -0.31 -16.19 4.49
C THR A 256 0.12 -15.07 5.42
N LYS A 257 0.48 -15.41 6.66
CA LYS A 257 1.05 -14.45 7.61
C LYS A 257 2.31 -13.82 7.03
N LYS A 258 2.42 -12.51 7.14
CA LYS A 258 3.57 -11.77 6.61
C LYS A 258 4.00 -10.64 7.53
N THR A 259 5.30 -10.45 7.61
CA THR A 259 5.91 -9.27 8.26
C THR A 259 6.37 -8.33 7.17
N ASN A 260 5.94 -7.08 7.25
CA ASN A 260 6.36 -6.01 6.36
C ASN A 260 7.12 -4.94 7.13
N TYR A 261 8.01 -4.23 6.40
CA TYR A 261 8.77 -3.09 6.90
C TYR A 261 8.48 -1.87 6.04
N ARG A 262 8.35 -0.70 6.68
CA ARG A 262 8.20 0.58 5.98
C ARG A 262 9.53 1.04 5.36
N LEU A 263 10.66 0.59 5.93
CA LEU A 263 12.01 0.92 5.45
C LEU A 263 12.16 0.50 4.00
N LYS A 264 12.57 1.45 3.15
CA LYS A 264 12.81 1.24 1.72
C LYS A 264 14.29 1.36 1.41
N ASP A 265 14.69 0.76 0.28
CA ASP A 265 16.04 0.87 -0.24
C ASP A 265 16.43 2.33 -0.52
N TRP A 266 17.69 2.66 -0.31
CA TRP A 266 18.18 4.02 -0.48
C TRP A 266 18.78 4.22 -1.87
N GLY A 267 18.24 5.18 -2.63
CA GLY A 267 18.83 5.58 -3.91
C GLY A 267 20.21 6.18 -3.73
N ILE A 268 21.20 5.63 -4.44
CA ILE A 268 22.58 6.11 -4.42
C ILE A 268 22.81 7.17 -5.50
N SER A 269 22.14 7.01 -6.66
CA SER A 269 22.32 7.86 -7.81
C SER A 269 21.99 9.32 -7.50
N ARG A 270 22.88 10.21 -7.90
CA ARG A 270 22.68 11.66 -7.85
C ARG A 270 23.08 12.22 -9.20
N GLN A 271 22.19 13.01 -9.81
CA GLN A 271 22.42 13.68 -11.08
C GLN A 271 23.24 14.93 -10.84
N ARG A 272 24.54 14.73 -10.53
CA ARG A 272 25.54 15.80 -10.32
C ARG A 272 26.71 15.58 -11.26
N TYR A 273 27.35 16.67 -11.71
CA TYR A 273 28.55 16.59 -12.55
C TYR A 273 29.72 15.91 -11.84
N TRP A 274 29.79 16.04 -10.54
CA TRP A 274 30.83 15.46 -9.69
C TRP A 274 30.20 14.77 -8.46
N GLY A 275 30.91 13.83 -7.92
CA GLY A 275 30.48 13.06 -6.75
C GLY A 275 31.31 11.78 -6.59
N CYS A 276 30.93 10.93 -5.67
CA CYS A 276 31.55 9.62 -5.52
C CYS A 276 31.06 8.69 -6.65
N PRO A 277 31.96 8.19 -7.53
CA PRO A 277 31.56 7.30 -8.60
C PRO A 277 31.10 5.96 -8.06
N ILE A 278 30.13 5.34 -8.71
CA ILE A 278 29.70 3.96 -8.41
C ILE A 278 30.65 3.04 -9.21
N PRO A 279 31.35 2.08 -8.59
CA PRO A 279 32.36 1.23 -9.24
C PRO A 279 31.71 0.12 -10.08
N MET A 280 30.87 0.52 -11.02
CA MET A 280 30.13 -0.38 -11.90
C MET A 280 30.22 0.15 -13.33
N ALA A 281 30.34 -0.78 -14.26
CA ALA A 281 30.22 -0.52 -15.69
C ALA A 281 29.04 -1.31 -16.27
N TYR A 282 28.73 -1.13 -17.53
CA TYR A 282 27.73 -1.92 -18.26
C TYR A 282 28.39 -2.58 -19.47
N ASP A 283 28.01 -3.82 -19.73
CA ASP A 283 28.43 -4.51 -20.95
C ASP A 283 27.61 -4.08 -22.18
N GLU A 284 27.92 -4.66 -23.34
CA GLU A 284 27.24 -4.39 -24.60
C GLU A 284 25.73 -4.73 -24.57
N ASN A 285 25.30 -5.55 -23.60
CA ASN A 285 23.91 -5.95 -23.40
C ASN A 285 23.23 -5.18 -22.24
N ASP A 286 23.80 -4.05 -21.83
CA ASP A 286 23.32 -3.25 -20.70
C ASP A 286 23.29 -4.01 -19.36
N GLN A 287 24.11 -5.08 -19.20
CA GLN A 287 24.22 -5.78 -17.95
C GLN A 287 25.28 -5.15 -17.05
N PRO A 288 24.99 -4.96 -15.74
CA PRO A 288 25.95 -4.33 -14.84
C PRO A 288 27.14 -5.25 -14.55
N ILE A 289 28.32 -4.73 -14.74
CA ILE A 289 29.59 -5.38 -14.47
C ILE A 289 30.31 -4.64 -13.33
N LYS A 290 30.82 -5.41 -12.37
CA LYS A 290 31.64 -4.87 -11.29
C LYS A 290 33.01 -4.49 -11.84
N ILE A 291 33.45 -3.25 -11.63
CA ILE A 291 34.81 -2.82 -11.96
C ILE A 291 35.82 -3.56 -11.05
N PRO A 292 36.84 -4.20 -11.58
CA PRO A 292 37.89 -4.82 -10.79
C PRO A 292 38.57 -3.82 -9.88
N ARG A 293 39.01 -4.30 -8.69
CA ARG A 293 39.57 -3.41 -7.65
C ARG A 293 40.87 -2.73 -8.05
N ASP A 294 41.63 -3.34 -8.93
CA ASP A 294 42.88 -2.82 -9.49
C ASP A 294 42.66 -1.72 -10.56
N MET A 295 41.41 -1.52 -10.97
CA MET A 295 41.00 -0.46 -11.91
C MET A 295 40.28 0.70 -11.22
N LEU A 296 40.19 0.69 -9.89
CA LEU A 296 39.52 1.75 -9.09
C LEU A 296 40.47 2.84 -8.65
#